data_35dbf38c40c1450a18b19c8c901d6340
#
_entry.id   35dbf38c40c1450a18b19c8c901d6340
#
_cell.length_a   1.000
_cell.length_b   1.000
_cell.length_c   1.000
_cell.angle_alpha   90.00
_cell.angle_beta   90.00
_cell.angle_gamma   90.00
#
_symmetry.space_group_name_H-M   'P 1'
#
loop_
_entity.id
_entity.type
_entity.pdbx_description
1 polymer ?
#
loop_
_entity_poly.entity_id
_entity_poly.type
_entity_poly.pdbx_seq_one_letter_code
_entity_poly.pdbx_strand_id
1 'polypeptide(L)'
;MHPSAESLLETPGLVPPSGTAAAERLAAVNKASPTLGAALVSAGLVSAVAIDYVLQKQKIEKVPMGNLLVELGFSSANEVARQLAAQRGLRFVNAGEIPEPDTAVAGIFNRSLCLTYGFLPVRENSDGLIYVVLGDAQPDAVAELVLRKFGKGCHVFQGEFDSVAQAI
;
A
#
# COMPACT_ATOMS: atom_id res chain seq x y z
N MET A 1 22.51 6.40 4.78
CA MET A 1 21.72 6.91 5.91
C MET A 1 20.28 6.55 5.67
N HIS A 2 19.77 5.49 6.29
CA HIS A 2 18.38 5.11 6.16
C HIS A 2 17.54 6.00 7.09
N PRO A 3 16.42 6.56 6.63
CA PRO A 3 15.53 7.31 7.51
C PRO A 3 14.98 6.35 8.58
N SER A 4 15.13 6.73 9.82
CA SER A 4 14.57 5.99 10.95
C SER A 4 13.05 5.88 10.80
N ALA A 5 12.46 4.76 11.22
CA ALA A 5 11.00 4.56 11.23
C ALA A 5 10.25 5.71 11.97
N GLU A 6 10.94 6.44 12.83
CA GLU A 6 10.45 7.65 13.50
C GLU A 6 10.07 8.78 12.53
N SER A 7 10.75 8.89 11.37
CA SER A 7 10.42 9.91 10.36
C SER A 7 9.01 9.74 9.76
N LEU A 8 8.43 8.55 9.82
CA LEU A 8 7.05 8.29 9.42
C LEU A 8 6.03 8.77 10.47
N LEU A 9 6.47 9.04 11.71
CA LEU A 9 5.62 9.39 12.85
C LEU A 9 5.50 10.90 13.09
N GLU A 10 6.41 11.71 12.55
CA GLU A 10 6.52 13.15 12.88
C GLU A 10 5.64 14.07 12.01
N THR A 11 4.58 13.60 11.39
CA THR A 11 3.61 14.50 10.77
C THR A 11 2.48 14.82 11.73
N PRO A 12 2.26 16.10 12.07
CA PRO A 12 1.13 16.53 12.88
C PRO A 12 -0.18 16.20 12.15
N GLY A 13 -1.00 15.36 12.75
CA GLY A 13 -2.33 15.01 12.23
C GLY A 13 -2.66 13.50 12.14
N LEU A 14 -1.71 12.62 12.36
CA LEU A 14 -1.99 11.18 12.44
C LEU A 14 -2.22 10.75 13.90
N VAL A 15 -3.38 11.11 14.43
CA VAL A 15 -3.94 10.39 15.57
C VAL A 15 -4.49 9.07 15.02
N PRO A 16 -4.06 7.90 15.48
CA PRO A 16 -4.62 6.63 15.03
C PRO A 16 -6.11 6.60 15.40
N PRO A 17 -7.02 6.43 14.44
CA PRO A 17 -8.42 6.22 14.79
C PRO A 17 -8.54 4.87 15.47
N SER A 18 -9.27 4.81 16.56
CA SER A 18 -9.66 3.60 17.27
C SER A 18 -10.18 2.56 16.27
N GLY A 19 -9.69 1.32 16.36
CA GLY A 19 -9.68 0.27 15.33
C GLY A 19 -10.92 0.00 14.45
N THR A 20 -12.14 0.37 14.84
CA THR A 20 -13.37 0.21 14.01
C THR A 20 -13.59 1.38 13.05
N ALA A 21 -13.25 2.60 13.45
CA ALA A 21 -13.45 3.80 12.63
C ALA A 21 -12.47 3.88 11.43
N ALA A 22 -11.30 3.22 11.50
CA ALA A 22 -10.34 3.19 10.40
C ALA A 22 -10.81 2.29 9.26
N ALA A 23 -11.35 1.11 9.59
CA ALA A 23 -11.90 0.18 8.61
C ALA A 23 -13.14 0.76 7.92
N GLU A 24 -14.01 1.44 8.66
CA GLU A 24 -15.19 2.12 8.12
C GLU A 24 -14.83 3.31 7.23
N ARG A 25 -13.81 4.09 7.59
CA ARG A 25 -13.31 5.20 6.75
C ARG A 25 -12.64 4.69 5.48
N LEU A 26 -11.84 3.62 5.54
CA LEU A 26 -11.24 2.98 4.36
C LEU A 26 -12.33 2.41 3.44
N ALA A 27 -13.34 1.76 3.98
CA ALA A 27 -14.48 1.25 3.21
C ALA A 27 -15.31 2.38 2.58
N ALA A 28 -15.50 3.49 3.27
CA ALA A 28 -16.21 4.67 2.75
C ALA A 28 -15.41 5.38 1.65
N VAL A 29 -14.09 5.51 1.80
CA VAL A 29 -13.18 6.07 0.79
C VAL A 29 -13.18 5.19 -0.46
N ASN A 30 -13.12 3.87 -0.32
CA ASN A 30 -13.18 2.93 -1.45
C ASN A 30 -14.51 2.99 -2.22
N LYS A 31 -15.60 3.36 -1.56
CA LYS A 31 -16.94 3.43 -2.18
C LYS A 31 -17.21 4.74 -2.93
N ALA A 32 -16.51 5.82 -2.57
CA ALA A 32 -16.70 7.17 -3.11
C ALA A 32 -15.54 7.64 -4.02
N SER A 33 -14.42 6.92 -4.05
CA SER A 33 -13.24 7.33 -4.81
C SER A 33 -13.29 6.87 -6.26
N PRO A 34 -12.81 7.67 -7.21
CA PRO A 34 -12.69 7.26 -8.61
C PRO A 34 -11.76 6.02 -8.70
N THR A 35 -11.99 5.18 -9.71
CA THR A 35 -11.10 4.03 -9.97
C THR A 35 -9.68 4.52 -10.24
N LEU A 36 -8.69 3.67 -10.01
CA LEU A 36 -7.28 3.99 -10.28
C LEU A 36 -7.08 4.51 -11.71
N GLY A 37 -7.71 3.86 -12.69
CA GLY A 37 -7.66 4.29 -14.10
C GLY A 37 -8.23 5.70 -14.31
N ALA A 38 -9.39 6.00 -13.72
CA ALA A 38 -9.99 7.33 -13.81
C ALA A 38 -9.12 8.40 -13.12
N ALA A 39 -8.50 8.07 -11.99
CA ALA A 39 -7.60 8.99 -11.29
C ALA A 39 -6.34 9.30 -12.11
N LEU A 40 -5.73 8.30 -12.74
CA LEU A 40 -4.56 8.47 -13.61
C LEU A 40 -4.86 9.29 -14.85
N VAL A 41 -6.03 9.09 -15.46
CA VAL A 41 -6.49 9.91 -16.60
C VAL A 41 -6.74 11.35 -16.18
N SER A 42 -7.42 11.58 -15.06
CA SER A 42 -7.69 12.93 -14.53
C SER A 42 -6.42 13.68 -14.17
N ALA A 43 -5.39 12.97 -13.69
CA ALA A 43 -4.07 13.53 -13.41
C ALA A 43 -3.22 13.78 -14.67
N GLY A 44 -3.70 13.36 -15.86
CA GLY A 44 -2.96 13.49 -17.12
C GLY A 44 -1.74 12.55 -17.24
N LEU A 45 -1.66 11.53 -16.39
CA LEU A 45 -0.54 10.59 -16.36
C LEU A 45 -0.67 9.47 -17.38
N VAL A 46 -1.90 9.07 -17.70
CA VAL A 46 -2.21 8.00 -18.65
C VAL A 46 -3.40 8.42 -19.53
N SER A 47 -3.37 8.06 -20.79
CA SER A 47 -4.50 8.33 -21.70
C SER A 47 -5.67 7.36 -21.45
N ALA A 48 -6.90 7.79 -21.74
CA ALA A 48 -8.09 6.93 -21.63
C ALA A 48 -7.98 5.68 -22.53
N VAL A 49 -7.39 5.81 -23.71
CA VAL A 49 -7.16 4.67 -24.63
C VAL A 49 -6.22 3.64 -24.03
N ALA A 50 -5.15 4.07 -23.33
CA ALA A 50 -4.25 3.17 -22.66
C ALA A 50 -4.94 2.43 -21.50
N ILE A 51 -5.80 3.12 -20.74
CA ILE A 51 -6.60 2.47 -19.69
C ILE A 51 -7.54 1.42 -20.27
N ASP A 52 -8.24 1.71 -21.36
CA ASP A 52 -9.12 0.73 -22.03
C ASP A 52 -8.36 -0.51 -22.49
N TYR A 53 -7.17 -0.32 -23.06
CA TYR A 53 -6.28 -1.41 -23.45
C TYR A 53 -5.87 -2.28 -22.25
N VAL A 54 -5.44 -1.64 -21.15
CA VAL A 54 -5.03 -2.34 -19.92
C VAL A 54 -6.21 -3.09 -19.30
N LEU A 55 -7.41 -2.52 -19.30
CA LEU A 55 -8.62 -3.19 -18.80
C LEU A 55 -8.96 -4.45 -19.60
N GLN A 56 -8.80 -4.43 -20.92
CA GLN A 56 -8.99 -5.62 -21.75
C GLN A 56 -7.94 -6.68 -21.45
N LYS A 57 -6.67 -6.28 -21.32
CA LYS A 57 -5.57 -7.18 -21.00
C LYS A 57 -5.75 -7.79 -19.59
N GLN A 58 -6.19 -7.01 -18.61
CA GLN A 58 -6.47 -7.48 -17.26
C GLN A 58 -7.52 -8.59 -17.20
N LYS A 59 -8.53 -8.56 -18.05
CA LYS A 59 -9.56 -9.61 -18.13
C LYS A 59 -8.97 -10.97 -18.52
N ILE A 60 -7.90 -10.96 -19.30
CA ILE A 60 -7.22 -12.17 -19.81
C ILE A 60 -6.17 -12.63 -18.81
N GLU A 61 -5.31 -11.75 -18.35
CA GLU A 61 -4.12 -12.08 -17.57
C GLU A 61 -4.36 -12.10 -16.05
N LYS A 62 -5.46 -11.49 -15.59
CA LYS A 62 -5.83 -11.37 -14.16
C LYS A 62 -4.74 -10.74 -13.28
N VAL A 63 -3.93 -9.88 -13.87
CA VAL A 63 -2.90 -9.10 -13.19
C VAL A 63 -3.49 -7.77 -12.72
N PRO A 64 -3.09 -7.21 -11.56
CA PRO A 64 -3.54 -5.89 -11.12
C PRO A 64 -3.27 -4.81 -12.17
N MET A 65 -4.21 -3.88 -12.36
CA MET A 65 -4.11 -2.81 -13.36
C MET A 65 -2.81 -2.00 -13.20
N GLY A 66 -2.44 -1.68 -11.96
CA GLY A 66 -1.22 -0.92 -11.68
C GLY A 66 0.04 -1.60 -12.21
N ASN A 67 0.14 -2.90 -12.06
CA ASN A 67 1.28 -3.68 -12.54
C ASN A 67 1.31 -3.71 -14.08
N LEU A 68 0.17 -3.89 -14.73
CA LEU A 68 0.09 -3.84 -16.19
C LEU A 68 0.45 -2.46 -16.77
N LEU A 69 0.04 -1.38 -16.11
CA LEU A 69 0.40 -0.02 -16.51
C LEU A 69 1.92 0.20 -16.48
N VAL A 70 2.58 -0.31 -15.46
CA VAL A 70 4.04 -0.20 -15.32
C VAL A 70 4.75 -1.12 -16.32
N GLU A 71 4.34 -2.37 -16.44
CA GLU A 71 4.91 -3.35 -17.36
C GLU A 71 4.83 -2.90 -18.83
N LEU A 72 3.70 -2.29 -19.20
CA LEU A 72 3.48 -1.76 -20.56
C LEU A 72 4.10 -0.37 -20.80
N GLY A 73 4.71 0.22 -19.76
CA GLY A 73 5.37 1.52 -19.85
C GLY A 73 4.41 2.71 -19.96
N PHE A 74 3.14 2.56 -19.59
CA PHE A 74 2.15 3.64 -19.62
C PHE A 74 2.27 4.58 -18.41
N SER A 75 2.81 4.09 -17.28
CA SER A 75 3.05 4.86 -16.07
C SER A 75 4.23 4.28 -15.31
N SER A 76 4.84 5.06 -14.43
CA SER A 76 5.87 4.57 -13.51
C SER A 76 5.24 3.93 -12.27
N ALA A 77 5.99 3.02 -11.63
CA ALA A 77 5.58 2.41 -10.37
C ALA A 77 5.31 3.45 -9.27
N ASN A 78 6.10 4.54 -9.25
CA ASN A 78 5.94 5.65 -8.32
C ASN A 78 4.62 6.41 -8.54
N GLU A 79 4.29 6.74 -9.78
CA GLU A 79 3.02 7.42 -10.12
C GLU A 79 1.81 6.57 -9.75
N VAL A 80 1.83 5.29 -10.08
CA VAL A 80 0.77 4.33 -9.72
C VAL A 80 0.61 4.25 -8.21
N ALA A 81 1.71 4.10 -7.46
CA ALA A 81 1.68 4.00 -6.01
C ALA A 81 1.17 5.29 -5.33
N ARG A 82 1.55 6.47 -5.86
CA ARG A 82 1.02 7.75 -5.38
C ARG A 82 -0.47 7.89 -5.60
N GLN A 83 -0.98 7.50 -6.77
CA GLN A 83 -2.41 7.54 -7.06
C GLN A 83 -3.19 6.53 -6.22
N LEU A 84 -2.63 5.34 -5.97
CA LEU A 84 -3.22 4.37 -5.04
C LEU A 84 -3.27 4.91 -3.61
N ALA A 85 -2.21 5.55 -3.14
CA ALA A 85 -2.17 6.18 -1.83
C ALA A 85 -3.25 7.25 -1.69
N ALA A 86 -3.37 8.14 -2.66
CA ALA A 86 -4.39 9.19 -2.69
C ALA A 86 -5.80 8.61 -2.72
N GLN A 87 -6.05 7.62 -3.57
CA GLN A 87 -7.34 6.94 -3.70
C GLN A 87 -7.76 6.25 -2.40
N ARG A 88 -6.80 5.65 -1.69
CA ARG A 88 -7.03 4.90 -0.45
C ARG A 88 -6.98 5.78 0.79
N GLY A 89 -6.66 7.08 0.66
CA GLY A 89 -6.46 7.98 1.79
C GLY A 89 -5.26 7.57 2.66
N LEU A 90 -4.27 6.90 2.08
CA LEU A 90 -3.07 6.45 2.76
C LEU A 90 -1.91 7.41 2.53
N ARG A 91 -1.00 7.46 3.50
CA ARG A 91 0.27 8.16 3.31
C ARG A 91 1.15 7.36 2.35
N PHE A 92 1.72 8.06 1.37
CA PHE A 92 2.71 7.49 0.48
C PHE A 92 4.12 7.52 1.09
N VAL A 93 4.88 6.45 0.90
CA VAL A 93 6.27 6.31 1.32
C VAL A 93 7.12 6.09 0.08
N ASN A 94 8.08 6.98 -0.17
CA ASN A 94 9.01 6.82 -1.30
C ASN A 94 9.94 5.61 -1.09
N ALA A 95 10.51 5.09 -2.18
CA ALA A 95 11.43 3.96 -2.15
C ALA A 95 12.60 4.14 -1.17
N GLY A 96 13.21 5.32 -1.15
CA GLY A 96 14.33 5.66 -0.26
C GLY A 96 13.92 5.94 1.21
N GLU A 97 12.63 5.99 1.50
CA GLU A 97 12.07 6.25 2.83
C GLU A 97 11.47 5.00 3.47
N ILE A 98 11.45 3.86 2.77
CA ILE A 98 10.97 2.59 3.31
C ILE A 98 11.95 2.14 4.41
N PRO A 99 11.50 2.09 5.69
CA PRO A 99 12.38 1.71 6.77
C PRO A 99 12.67 0.20 6.76
N GLU A 100 13.83 -0.17 7.28
CA GLU A 100 14.14 -1.57 7.51
C GLU A 100 13.23 -2.15 8.61
N PRO A 101 12.74 -3.38 8.44
CA PRO A 101 11.94 -4.04 9.45
C PRO A 101 12.69 -4.24 10.76
N ASP A 102 12.05 -3.97 11.89
CA ASP A 102 12.58 -4.35 13.19
C ASP A 102 12.70 -5.87 13.30
N THR A 103 13.79 -6.35 13.90
CA THR A 103 14.06 -7.78 14.09
C THR A 103 12.94 -8.51 14.83
N ALA A 104 12.29 -7.83 15.78
CA ALA A 104 11.14 -8.37 16.51
C ALA A 104 9.95 -8.66 15.58
N VAL A 105 9.66 -7.76 14.66
CA VAL A 105 8.56 -7.89 13.70
C VAL A 105 8.94 -8.86 12.58
N ALA A 106 10.18 -8.79 12.07
CA ALA A 106 10.69 -9.71 11.07
C ALA A 106 10.68 -11.18 11.56
N GLY A 107 10.85 -11.43 12.86
CA GLY A 107 10.74 -12.76 13.46
C GLY A 107 9.29 -13.29 13.53
N ILE A 108 8.29 -12.42 13.55
CA ILE A 108 6.87 -12.80 13.65
C ILE A 108 6.27 -13.07 12.26
N PHE A 109 6.66 -12.28 11.26
CA PHE A 109 6.12 -12.36 9.91
C PHE A 109 7.03 -13.18 8.99
N ASN A 110 6.50 -14.25 8.45
CA ASN A 110 7.22 -15.07 7.47
C ASN A 110 7.39 -14.29 6.16
N ARG A 111 8.60 -14.25 5.62
CA ARG A 111 8.92 -13.61 4.34
C ARG A 111 8.02 -14.07 3.20
N SER A 112 7.73 -15.37 3.12
CA SER A 112 6.85 -15.94 2.11
C SER A 112 5.44 -15.38 2.20
N LEU A 113 4.93 -15.17 3.42
CA LEU A 113 3.63 -14.54 3.67
C LEU A 113 3.63 -13.09 3.15
N CYS A 114 4.67 -12.33 3.49
CA CYS A 114 4.80 -10.93 3.07
C CYS A 114 4.88 -10.80 1.55
N LEU A 115 5.64 -11.65 0.88
CA LEU A 115 5.72 -11.70 -0.58
C LEU A 115 4.40 -12.10 -1.23
N THR A 116 3.71 -13.11 -0.67
CA THR A 116 2.43 -13.59 -1.21
C THR A 116 1.35 -12.51 -1.16
N TYR A 117 1.32 -11.73 -0.10
CA TYR A 117 0.32 -10.66 0.09
C TYR A 117 0.81 -9.27 -0.34
N GLY A 118 2.09 -9.10 -0.67
CA GLY A 118 2.67 -7.85 -1.16
C GLY A 118 2.72 -6.72 -0.13
N PHE A 119 3.14 -7.01 1.11
CA PHE A 119 3.29 -6.02 2.17
C PHE A 119 4.56 -6.23 3.00
N LEU A 120 5.08 -5.14 3.55
CA LEU A 120 6.24 -5.13 4.45
C LEU A 120 5.81 -4.70 5.86
N PRO A 121 5.85 -5.58 6.86
CA PRO A 121 5.71 -5.16 8.25
C PRO A 121 7.01 -4.50 8.72
N VAL A 122 6.90 -3.32 9.33
CA VAL A 122 8.07 -2.51 9.68
C VAL A 122 8.40 -2.58 11.15
N ARG A 123 7.44 -2.26 12.00
CA ARG A 123 7.63 -2.25 13.46
C ARG A 123 6.30 -2.30 14.20
N GLU A 124 6.35 -2.65 15.48
CA GLU A 124 5.25 -2.51 16.41
C GLU A 124 5.43 -1.22 17.24
N ASN A 125 4.37 -0.44 17.41
CA ASN A 125 4.40 0.73 18.27
C ASN A 125 4.07 0.38 19.73
N SER A 126 4.13 1.38 20.62
CA SER A 126 3.80 1.24 22.04
C SER A 126 2.38 0.74 22.32
N ASP A 127 1.45 0.95 21.40
CA ASP A 127 0.04 0.58 21.52
C ASP A 127 -0.25 -0.83 20.96
N GLY A 128 0.78 -1.54 20.51
CA GLY A 128 0.66 -2.88 19.93
C GLY A 128 0.18 -2.90 18.47
N LEU A 129 0.19 -1.76 17.77
CA LEU A 129 -0.12 -1.68 16.36
C LEU A 129 1.11 -1.99 15.50
N ILE A 130 0.90 -2.76 14.45
CA ILE A 130 1.96 -3.05 13.46
C ILE A 130 1.93 -1.98 12.36
N TYR A 131 3.04 -1.30 12.13
CA TYR A 131 3.23 -0.44 10.96
C TYR A 131 3.54 -1.29 9.73
N VAL A 132 2.78 -1.10 8.66
CA VAL A 132 2.84 -1.91 7.44
C VAL A 132 2.94 -0.99 6.22
N VAL A 133 3.88 -1.28 5.33
CA VAL A 133 3.97 -0.63 4.01
C VAL A 133 3.43 -1.60 2.96
N LEU A 134 2.41 -1.17 2.21
CA LEU A 134 1.82 -1.95 1.13
C LEU A 134 2.59 -1.71 -0.18
N GLY A 135 2.83 -2.78 -0.91
CA GLY A 135 3.16 -2.72 -2.33
C GLY A 135 1.89 -2.78 -3.18
N ASP A 136 1.54 -3.96 -3.64
CA ASP A 136 0.30 -4.22 -4.41
C ASP A 136 -0.86 -4.77 -3.55
N ALA A 137 -0.60 -5.03 -2.27
CA ALA A 137 -1.59 -5.58 -1.34
C ALA A 137 -2.83 -4.68 -1.18
N GLN A 138 -3.96 -5.32 -0.91
CA GLN A 138 -5.17 -4.62 -0.51
C GLN A 138 -5.12 -4.29 1.00
N PRO A 139 -5.37 -3.03 1.40
CA PRO A 139 -5.28 -2.61 2.81
C PRO A 139 -6.12 -3.45 3.75
N ASP A 140 -7.37 -3.72 3.37
CA ASP A 140 -8.33 -4.47 4.18
C ASP A 140 -7.89 -5.93 4.36
N ALA A 141 -7.38 -6.56 3.30
CA ALA A 141 -6.89 -7.93 3.34
C ALA A 141 -5.68 -8.08 4.28
N VAL A 142 -4.77 -7.11 4.27
CA VAL A 142 -3.61 -7.10 5.16
C VAL A 142 -4.03 -6.83 6.60
N ALA A 143 -4.92 -5.87 6.84
CA ALA A 143 -5.44 -5.56 8.16
C ALA A 143 -6.15 -6.78 8.78
N GLU A 144 -7.00 -7.46 8.02
CA GLU A 144 -7.68 -8.68 8.46
C GLU A 144 -6.69 -9.82 8.73
N LEU A 145 -5.69 -10.00 7.86
CA LEU A 145 -4.65 -11.00 8.03
C LEU A 145 -3.87 -10.80 9.33
N VAL A 146 -3.43 -9.56 9.59
CA VAL A 146 -2.67 -9.19 10.80
C VAL A 146 -3.53 -9.39 12.04
N LEU A 147 -4.78 -8.94 12.02
CA LEU A 147 -5.69 -9.12 13.14
C LEU A 147 -5.98 -10.60 13.41
N ARG A 148 -6.27 -11.39 12.38
CA ARG A 148 -6.64 -12.81 12.50
C ARG A 148 -5.47 -13.68 12.97
N LYS A 149 -4.27 -13.42 12.45
CA LYS A 149 -3.08 -14.26 12.76
C LYS A 149 -2.37 -13.85 14.04
N PHE A 150 -2.32 -12.55 14.33
CA PHE A 150 -1.48 -12.01 15.40
C PHE A 150 -2.29 -11.31 16.50
N GLY A 151 -3.60 -11.16 16.33
CA GLY A 151 -4.46 -10.45 17.28
C GLY A 151 -4.15 -8.97 17.42
N LYS A 152 -3.47 -8.38 16.43
CA LYS A 152 -2.99 -6.99 16.44
C LYS A 152 -3.63 -6.18 15.33
N GLY A 153 -3.88 -4.90 15.60
CA GLY A 153 -4.23 -3.93 14.57
C GLY A 153 -3.01 -3.54 13.74
N CYS A 154 -3.23 -2.90 12.59
CA CYS A 154 -2.15 -2.36 11.80
C CYS A 154 -2.40 -0.91 11.39
N HIS A 155 -1.31 -0.17 11.19
CA HIS A 155 -1.28 1.15 10.58
C HIS A 155 -0.62 1.04 9.20
N VAL A 156 -1.35 1.45 8.19
CA VAL A 156 -1.04 1.10 6.80
C VAL A 156 -0.53 2.31 6.03
N PHE A 157 0.56 2.12 5.29
CA PHE A 157 1.15 3.08 4.37
C PHE A 157 1.18 2.47 2.97
N GLN A 158 1.21 3.30 1.93
CA GLN A 158 1.37 2.85 0.55
C GLN A 158 2.79 3.13 0.09
N GLY A 159 3.50 2.11 -0.34
CA GLY A 159 4.80 2.20 -1.00
C GLY A 159 4.73 1.85 -2.47
N GLU A 160 5.85 2.01 -3.12
CA GLU A 160 6.07 1.55 -4.49
C GLU A 160 6.25 0.04 -4.50
N PHE A 161 5.52 -0.64 -5.35
CA PHE A 161 5.39 -2.11 -5.36
C PHE A 161 6.75 -2.82 -5.46
N ASP A 162 7.62 -2.43 -6.42
CA ASP A 162 8.94 -3.05 -6.59
C ASP A 162 9.87 -2.81 -5.40
N SER A 163 9.82 -1.60 -4.84
CA SER A 163 10.66 -1.22 -3.69
C SER A 163 10.23 -1.95 -2.41
N VAL A 164 8.93 -2.13 -2.21
CA VAL A 164 8.39 -2.93 -1.09
C VAL A 164 8.79 -4.40 -1.26
N ALA A 165 8.65 -4.96 -2.46
CA ALA A 165 9.03 -6.35 -2.73
C ALA A 165 10.54 -6.61 -2.52
N GLN A 166 11.40 -5.64 -2.84
CA GLN A 166 12.84 -5.73 -2.58
C GLN A 166 13.19 -5.63 -1.09
N ALA A 167 12.40 -4.88 -0.32
CA ALA A 167 12.62 -4.69 1.11
C ALA A 167 12.10 -5.88 1.97
N ILE A 168 11.27 -6.77 1.43
CA ILE A 168 10.81 -8.01 2.06
C ILE A 168 11.94 -9.07 2.02
#